data_67d439d3f55c39bb1a55186278f628ef
#
_entry.id   67d439d3f55c39bb1a55186278f628ef
#
_cell.length_a   1.000
_cell.length_b   1.000
_cell.length_c   1.000
_cell.angle_alpha   90.00
_cell.angle_beta   90.00
_cell.angle_gamma   90.00
#
_symmetry.space_group_name_H-M   'P 1'
#
loop_
_entity.id
_entity.type
_entity.pdbx_description
1 polymer ?
#
loop_
_entity_poly.entity_id
_entity_poly.type
_entity_poly.pdbx_seq_one_letter_code
_entity_poly.pdbx_strand_id
1 'polypeptide(L)' 'MEIQAGDIVELKSGSPKMTVAFVSKEGYCYCTWYDFNSFTWHEQVKIYTVLLKKCE' A
#
# COMPACT_ATOMS: atom_id res chain seq x y z
N MET A 1 -13.46 -6.51 1.00
CA MET A 1 -13.36 -5.71 -0.23
C MET A 1 -12.00 -5.92 -0.84
N GLU A 2 -11.97 -6.03 -2.14
CA GLU A 2 -10.69 -6.29 -2.81
C GLU A 2 -9.91 -5.01 -3.02
N ILE A 3 -8.61 -5.13 -2.82
CA ILE A 3 -7.69 -4.03 -3.07
C ILE A 3 -7.30 -4.08 -4.54
N GLN A 4 -7.32 -2.93 -5.19
CA GLN A 4 -7.02 -2.82 -6.62
C GLN A 4 -5.96 -1.73 -6.84
N ALA A 5 -5.32 -1.81 -8.00
CA ALA A 5 -4.35 -0.78 -8.36
C ALA A 5 -5.05 0.58 -8.35
N GLY A 6 -4.37 1.57 -7.79
CA GLY A 6 -4.90 2.92 -7.64
C GLY A 6 -5.59 3.16 -6.31
N ASP A 7 -5.86 2.11 -5.54
CA ASP A 7 -6.48 2.28 -4.23
C ASP A 7 -5.50 2.90 -3.25
N ILE A 8 -6.05 3.61 -2.27
CA ILE A 8 -5.26 4.14 -1.17
C ILE A 8 -5.46 3.22 0.02
N VAL A 9 -4.36 2.75 0.58
CA VAL A 9 -4.39 1.76 1.66
C VAL A 9 -3.40 2.14 2.76
N GLU A 10 -3.54 1.48 3.89
CA GLU A 10 -2.57 1.61 4.98
C GLU A 10 -2.50 0.27 5.70
N LEU A 11 -1.43 0.07 6.46
CA LEU A 11 -1.33 -1.13 7.29
C LEU A 11 -2.41 -1.09 8.37
N LYS A 12 -2.95 -2.25 8.69
CA LYS A 12 -3.99 -2.33 9.71
C LYS A 12 -3.51 -1.85 11.07
N SER A 13 -2.21 -1.97 11.32
CA SER A 13 -1.61 -1.51 12.57
C SER A 13 -1.25 -0.02 12.55
N GLY A 14 -1.42 0.63 11.41
CA GLY A 14 -1.10 2.04 11.26
C GLY A 14 0.16 2.26 10.44
N SER A 15 0.07 3.15 9.48
CA SER A 15 1.20 3.52 8.63
C SER A 15 0.80 4.75 7.83
N PRO A 16 1.75 5.40 7.14
CA PRO A 16 1.37 6.42 6.17
C PRO A 16 0.47 5.81 5.11
N LYS A 17 -0.36 6.63 4.51
CA LYS A 17 -1.22 6.17 3.43
C LYS A 17 -0.38 5.89 2.21
N MET A 18 -0.69 4.79 1.54
CA MET A 18 0.06 4.33 0.38
C MET A 18 -0.88 4.14 -0.79
N THR A 19 -0.33 4.26 -1.98
CA THR A 19 -1.09 4.02 -3.21
C THR A 19 -0.67 2.68 -3.79
N VAL A 20 -1.65 1.85 -4.12
CA VAL A 20 -1.37 0.53 -4.69
C VAL A 20 -1.01 0.70 -6.15
N ALA A 21 0.16 0.22 -6.54
CA ALA A 21 0.62 0.29 -7.92
C ALA A 21 0.28 -0.97 -8.70
N PHE A 22 0.27 -2.12 -8.04
CA PHE A 22 0.05 -3.39 -8.70
C PHE A 22 -0.46 -4.40 -7.68
N VAL A 23 -1.41 -5.23 -8.09
CA VAL A 23 -1.95 -6.29 -7.24
C VAL A 23 -1.68 -7.64 -7.88
N SER A 24 -1.06 -8.55 -7.14
CA SER A 24 -0.80 -9.89 -7.60
C SER A 24 -1.97 -10.80 -7.21
N LYS A 25 -2.21 -11.79 -8.04
CA LYS A 25 -3.23 -12.81 -7.74
C LYS A 25 -2.80 -13.71 -6.59
N GLU A 26 -1.55 -13.61 -6.17
CA GLU A 26 -1.02 -14.48 -5.12
C GLU A 26 -1.18 -13.91 -3.73
N GLY A 27 -1.90 -12.79 -3.59
CA GLY A 27 -2.23 -12.25 -2.27
C GLY A 27 -1.33 -11.16 -1.77
N TYR A 28 -0.57 -10.54 -2.64
CA TYR A 28 0.25 -9.40 -2.25
C TYR A 28 0.10 -8.28 -3.28
N CYS A 29 0.59 -7.11 -2.91
CA CYS A 29 0.56 -5.97 -3.82
C CYS A 29 1.82 -5.14 -3.63
N TYR A 30 2.09 -4.28 -4.58
CA TYR A 30 3.18 -3.32 -4.50
C TYR A 30 2.60 -1.95 -4.24
N CYS A 31 3.10 -1.30 -3.19
CA CYS A 31 2.60 0.01 -2.78
C CYS A 31 3.68 1.06 -2.91
N THR A 32 3.24 2.30 -3.10
CA THR A 32 4.11 3.44 -3.31
C THR A 32 3.65 4.55 -2.38
N TRP A 33 4.59 5.23 -1.73
CA TRP A 33 4.23 6.39 -0.92
C TRP A 33 5.45 7.29 -0.72
N TYR A 34 5.19 8.52 -0.32
CA TYR A 34 6.24 9.46 0.01
C TYR A 34 6.26 9.68 1.53
N ASP A 35 7.43 9.51 2.12
CA ASP A 35 7.58 9.70 3.57
C ASP A 35 8.03 11.12 3.83
N PHE A 36 7.10 11.95 4.33
CA PHE A 36 7.38 13.36 4.59
C PHE A 36 8.30 13.56 5.78
N ASN A 37 8.39 12.59 6.67
CA ASN A 37 9.26 12.72 7.84
C ASN A 37 10.74 12.58 7.47
N SER A 38 11.04 11.66 6.56
CA SER A 38 12.42 11.42 6.14
C SER A 38 12.69 11.93 4.73
N PHE A 39 11.68 12.54 4.09
CA PHE A 39 11.79 13.03 2.72
C PHE A 39 12.25 11.93 1.77
N THR A 40 11.69 10.74 1.95
CA THR A 40 12.09 9.56 1.19
C THR A 40 10.93 9.06 0.35
N TRP A 41 11.21 8.77 -0.91
CA TRP A 41 10.25 8.17 -1.82
C TRP A 41 10.40 6.65 -1.77
N HIS A 42 9.29 5.97 -1.49
CA HIS A 42 9.26 4.51 -1.48
C HIS A 42 8.37 4.04 -2.61
N GLU A 43 8.88 3.10 -3.42
CA GLU A 43 8.07 2.55 -4.50
C GLU A 43 8.29 1.06 -4.63
N GLN A 44 7.25 0.39 -5.11
CA GLN A 44 7.26 -1.04 -5.34
C GLN A 44 7.59 -1.85 -4.10
N VAL A 45 7.04 -1.43 -2.97
CA VAL A 45 7.21 -2.17 -1.72
C VAL A 45 6.16 -3.27 -1.68
N LYS A 46 6.63 -4.52 -1.59
CA LYS A 46 5.76 -5.69 -1.58
C LYS A 46 5.12 -5.84 -0.21
N ILE A 47 3.79 -5.88 -0.17
CA ILE A 47 3.05 -6.04 1.07
C ILE A 47 1.89 -6.99 0.82
N TYR A 48 1.68 -7.93 1.74
CA TYR A 48 0.54 -8.84 1.60
C TYR A 48 -0.77 -8.10 1.85
N THR A 49 -1.76 -8.36 1.01
CA THR A 49 -3.02 -7.63 1.09
C THR A 49 -3.76 -7.84 2.40
N VAL A 50 -3.54 -8.99 3.05
CA VAL A 50 -4.19 -9.26 4.35
C VAL A 50 -3.75 -8.28 5.44
N LEU A 51 -2.62 -7.61 5.24
CA LEU A 51 -2.07 -6.66 6.21
C LEU A 51 -2.61 -5.25 6.00
N LEU A 52 -3.37 -5.03 4.94
CA LEU A 52 -3.78 -3.71 4.52
C LEU A 52 -5.27 -3.50 4.69
N LYS A 53 -5.65 -2.24 4.88
CA LYS A 53 -7.04 -1.84 4.81
C LYS A 53 -7.15 -0.67 3.84
N LYS A 54 -8.30 -0.59 3.15
CA LYS A 54 -8.54 0.51 2.23
C LYS A 54 -8.83 1.79 3.00
N CYS A 55 -8.29 2.88 2.52
CA CYS A 55 -8.61 4.22 3.01
C CYS A 55 -9.54 4.88 2.00
N GLU A 56 -10.60 5.50 2.49
CA GLU A 56 -11.51 6.20 1.62
C GLU A 56 -11.52 7.68 1.89
#